data_1c6db4087af1a683baa21d0b1a1461fc
#
_entry.id   1c6db4087af1a683baa21d0b1a1461fc
#
_cell.length_a   1.000
_cell.length_b   1.000
_cell.length_c   1.000
_cell.angle_alpha   90.00
_cell.angle_beta   90.00
_cell.angle_gamma   90.00
#
_symmetry.space_group_name_H-M   'P 1'
#
loop_
_entity.id
_entity.type
_entity.pdbx_description
1 polymer ?
#
loop_
_entity_poly.entity_id
_entity_poly.type
_entity_poly.pdbx_seq_one_letter_code
_entity_poly.pdbx_strand_id
1 'polypeptide(L)'
;MRKLTFFLVLALFLLAQQPALGSPVGQVENFGPDLSTTCNLPEGIAADDQGHIYASSLNFGSSTGPANICVLDLGGRIVDVISVSPATAGGVARLLGMIFVPGEGLYVGDIGGGRVLRIDVRTHAASTIATGFGAPNAFARDRAGNLWVSDSFPGTITRIAPSGATTVFAYPTELAPVDGENPPFGANGLAFDGDEHFLYVAMTARDQVFRIAYQGGSLGAISLFKQGTNGGALDGADGIAFDVEGNLYVCSNQSDEVAVLSPSGAVIAEYRGTGANAFNSPASLVFRGRQVYVSDLALFHGGPQKLSTFKAPNRGAPLVPSAGEGS
;
A
#
# COMPACT_ATOMS: atom_id res chain seq x y z
N MET A 1 46.33 38.98 55.65
CA MET A 1 45.55 39.00 54.38
C MET A 1 45.56 37.59 53.77
N ARG A 2 44.56 36.78 54.02
CA ARG A 2 44.41 35.44 53.44
C ARG A 2 43.58 35.51 52.20
N LYS A 3 44.13 35.10 51.04
CA LYS A 3 43.39 35.02 49.77
C LYS A 3 42.61 33.70 49.76
N LEU A 4 41.27 33.80 49.65
CA LEU A 4 40.36 32.70 49.47
C LEU A 4 40.24 32.44 47.96
N THR A 5 40.70 31.28 47.51
CA THR A 5 40.55 30.85 46.12
C THR A 5 39.29 30.01 46.02
N PHE A 6 38.27 30.50 45.25
CA PHE A 6 37.06 29.75 44.91
C PHE A 6 37.37 28.79 43.78
N PHE A 7 37.22 27.48 44.01
CA PHE A 7 37.17 26.49 42.94
C PHE A 7 35.72 26.37 42.47
N LEU A 8 35.46 26.76 41.21
CA LEU A 8 34.21 26.51 40.52
C LEU A 8 34.22 25.10 39.93
N VAL A 9 33.47 24.16 40.51
CA VAL A 9 33.29 22.83 39.97
C VAL A 9 32.16 22.89 38.94
N LEU A 10 32.54 22.82 37.66
CA LEU A 10 31.60 22.74 36.54
C LEU A 10 31.13 21.28 36.41
N ALA A 11 29.96 20.94 36.92
CA ALA A 11 29.34 19.63 36.71
C ALA A 11 28.75 19.58 35.28
N LEU A 12 29.45 18.89 34.38
CA LEU A 12 28.91 18.51 33.07
C LEU A 12 27.84 17.43 33.29
N PHE A 13 26.55 17.80 33.18
CA PHE A 13 25.49 16.80 33.01
C PHE A 13 25.58 16.23 31.59
N LEU A 14 26.16 15.06 31.44
CA LEU A 14 25.92 14.22 30.26
C LEU A 14 24.47 13.75 30.32
N LEU A 15 23.59 14.41 29.56
CA LEU A 15 22.30 13.86 29.18
C LEU A 15 22.58 12.63 28.29
N ALA A 16 22.61 11.44 28.90
CA ALA A 16 22.51 10.22 28.15
C ALA A 16 21.18 10.26 27.40
N GLN A 17 21.24 10.40 26.08
CA GLN A 17 20.07 10.17 25.23
C GLN A 17 19.65 8.70 25.46
N GLN A 18 18.55 8.53 26.20
CA GLN A 18 17.92 7.22 26.27
C GLN A 18 17.52 6.85 24.82
N PRO A 19 17.80 5.62 24.37
CA PRO A 19 17.27 5.17 23.09
C PRO A 19 15.75 5.34 23.15
N ALA A 20 15.18 6.01 22.16
CA ALA A 20 13.74 6.15 22.04
C ALA A 20 13.13 4.75 22.15
N LEU A 21 12.34 4.52 23.18
CA LEU A 21 11.55 3.31 23.32
C LEU A 21 10.66 3.28 22.06
N GLY A 22 10.85 2.29 21.18
CA GLY A 22 10.04 2.17 19.97
C GLY A 22 8.57 2.16 20.35
N SER A 23 7.72 2.75 19.49
CA SER A 23 6.27 2.85 19.70
C SER A 23 5.67 1.53 20.18
N PRO A 24 4.71 1.54 21.11
CA PRO A 24 3.98 0.36 21.51
C PRO A 24 3.34 -0.35 20.30
N VAL A 25 3.16 -1.67 20.41
CA VAL A 25 2.43 -2.43 19.38
C VAL A 25 1.00 -1.87 19.23
N GLY A 26 0.59 -1.59 18.01
CA GLY A 26 -0.75 -1.12 17.67
C GLY A 26 -1.01 0.37 17.85
N GLN A 27 -0.07 1.14 18.35
CA GLN A 27 -0.22 2.60 18.41
C GLN A 27 -0.02 3.18 17.01
N VAL A 28 -1.06 3.83 16.48
CA VAL A 28 -1.00 4.53 15.18
C VAL A 28 -0.40 5.92 15.40
N GLU A 29 0.52 6.30 14.53
CA GLU A 29 1.22 7.58 14.53
C GLU A 29 1.29 8.14 13.11
N ASN A 30 1.33 9.46 12.99
CA ASN A 30 1.60 10.10 11.69
C ASN A 30 3.03 9.80 11.24
N PHE A 31 3.20 9.63 9.93
CA PHE A 31 4.52 9.42 9.32
C PHE A 31 4.74 10.44 8.20
N GLY A 32 5.69 11.35 8.41
CA GLY A 32 6.02 12.38 7.44
C GLY A 32 5.12 13.63 7.49
N PRO A 33 5.28 14.53 6.51
CA PRO A 33 4.52 15.76 6.40
C PRO A 33 3.14 15.54 5.76
N ASP A 34 2.32 16.59 5.72
CA ASP A 34 1.15 16.65 4.85
C ASP A 34 1.59 16.62 3.37
N LEU A 35 1.06 15.68 2.61
CA LEU A 35 1.40 15.42 1.20
C LEU A 35 0.48 16.15 0.21
N SER A 36 -0.53 16.88 0.68
CA SER A 36 -1.58 17.51 -0.15
C SER A 36 -1.07 18.38 -1.29
N THR A 37 0.11 18.98 -1.13
CA THR A 37 0.72 19.86 -2.14
C THR A 37 1.74 19.19 -3.05
N THR A 38 2.29 18.04 -2.64
CA THR A 38 3.38 17.36 -3.36
C THR A 38 2.92 16.05 -3.99
N CYS A 39 2.22 15.23 -3.22
CA CYS A 39 1.67 13.94 -3.64
C CYS A 39 0.23 13.81 -3.14
N ASN A 40 -0.65 14.63 -3.70
CA ASN A 40 -2.03 14.76 -3.27
C ASN A 40 -2.81 13.45 -3.40
N LEU A 41 -3.67 13.19 -2.43
CA LEU A 41 -4.44 11.97 -2.32
C LEU A 41 -3.52 10.73 -2.40
N PRO A 42 -2.64 10.51 -1.40
CA PRO A 42 -1.72 9.39 -1.40
C PRO A 42 -2.50 8.07 -1.33
N GLU A 43 -2.43 7.27 -2.41
CA GLU A 43 -3.19 6.04 -2.54
C GLU A 43 -2.30 4.81 -2.40
N GLY A 44 -1.41 4.56 -3.36
CA GLY A 44 -0.48 3.45 -3.29
C GLY A 44 0.69 3.70 -2.36
N ILE A 45 1.18 2.65 -1.73
CA ILE A 45 2.37 2.68 -0.89
C ILE A 45 3.26 1.48 -1.19
N ALA A 46 4.58 1.70 -1.22
CA ALA A 46 5.58 0.64 -1.36
C ALA A 46 6.80 0.96 -0.50
N ALA A 47 7.62 -0.04 -0.23
CA ALA A 47 8.89 0.13 0.47
C ALA A 47 10.00 -0.62 -0.24
N ASP A 48 11.20 -0.04 -0.30
CA ASP A 48 12.39 -0.72 -0.80
C ASP A 48 13.22 -1.36 0.33
N ASP A 49 14.27 -2.07 -0.05
CA ASP A 49 15.22 -2.69 0.86
C ASP A 49 16.21 -1.68 1.50
N GLN A 50 16.34 -0.48 0.93
CA GLN A 50 17.20 0.59 1.42
C GLN A 50 16.54 1.46 2.49
N GLY A 51 15.22 1.34 2.66
CA GLY A 51 14.46 2.05 3.68
C GLY A 51 13.72 3.27 3.17
N HIS A 52 13.46 3.35 1.88
CA HIS A 52 12.57 4.36 1.34
C HIS A 52 11.12 3.85 1.35
N ILE A 53 10.21 4.78 1.63
CA ILE A 53 8.77 4.59 1.53
C ILE A 53 8.28 5.45 0.37
N TYR A 54 7.60 4.82 -0.57
CA TYR A 54 7.04 5.45 -1.76
C TYR A 54 5.54 5.65 -1.58
N ALA A 55 5.03 6.84 -1.89
CA ALA A 55 3.60 7.16 -1.86
C ALA A 55 3.16 7.75 -3.20
N SER A 56 2.23 7.10 -3.89
CA SER A 56 1.71 7.56 -5.17
C SER A 56 0.60 8.59 -5.00
N SER A 57 0.48 9.52 -5.96
CA SER A 57 -0.58 10.53 -5.99
C SER A 57 -1.72 10.08 -6.92
N LEU A 58 -2.94 9.97 -6.38
CA LEU A 58 -4.14 9.71 -7.18
C LEU A 58 -4.53 10.91 -8.06
N ASN A 59 -4.19 12.13 -7.66
CA ASN A 59 -4.29 13.35 -8.46
C ASN A 59 -5.69 13.64 -9.04
N PHE A 60 -6.77 13.30 -8.33
CA PHE A 60 -8.14 13.50 -8.82
C PHE A 60 -8.53 14.98 -9.05
N GLY A 61 -7.89 15.91 -8.37
CA GLY A 61 -8.16 17.34 -8.53
C GLY A 61 -7.65 17.94 -9.84
N SER A 62 -6.81 17.20 -10.61
CA SER A 62 -6.20 17.69 -11.85
C SER A 62 -6.92 17.14 -13.07
N SER A 63 -7.12 17.98 -14.08
CA SER A 63 -7.65 17.58 -15.39
C SER A 63 -6.55 17.24 -16.41
N THR A 64 -5.34 17.73 -16.18
CA THR A 64 -4.17 17.50 -17.04
C THR A 64 -2.89 17.44 -16.20
N GLY A 65 -1.81 16.92 -16.78
CA GLY A 65 -0.47 16.99 -16.22
C GLY A 65 0.00 15.74 -15.48
N PRO A 66 1.20 15.79 -14.89
CA PRO A 66 1.82 14.65 -14.24
C PRO A 66 1.19 14.35 -12.88
N ALA A 67 1.42 13.14 -12.40
CA ALA A 67 1.24 12.75 -11.00
C ALA A 67 2.61 12.44 -10.38
N ASN A 68 2.72 12.60 -9.07
CA ASN A 68 3.97 12.42 -8.36
C ASN A 68 3.97 11.13 -7.53
N ILE A 69 5.17 10.61 -7.28
CA ILE A 69 5.45 9.62 -6.25
C ILE A 69 6.42 10.28 -5.28
N CYS A 70 6.00 10.49 -4.03
CA CYS A 70 6.87 10.96 -2.97
C CYS A 70 7.72 9.81 -2.45
N VAL A 71 9.01 10.07 -2.26
CA VAL A 71 9.97 9.14 -1.65
C VAL A 71 10.35 9.68 -0.29
N LEU A 72 10.03 8.94 0.77
CA LEU A 72 10.33 9.33 2.14
C LEU A 72 11.41 8.42 2.73
N ASP A 73 12.30 8.99 3.54
CA ASP A 73 13.22 8.21 4.38
C ASP A 73 12.49 7.67 5.63
N LEU A 74 13.15 6.78 6.39
CA LEU A 74 12.57 6.22 7.61
C LEU A 74 12.34 7.24 8.75
N GLY A 75 12.83 8.46 8.60
CA GLY A 75 12.50 9.60 9.47
C GLY A 75 11.26 10.37 9.02
N GLY A 76 10.62 9.93 7.94
CA GLY A 76 9.44 10.59 7.37
C GLY A 76 9.74 11.85 6.56
N ARG A 77 11.00 12.12 6.19
CA ARG A 77 11.34 13.26 5.34
C ARG A 77 11.20 12.89 3.88
N ILE A 78 10.56 13.75 3.09
CA ILE A 78 10.60 13.62 1.63
C ILE A 78 12.03 13.87 1.17
N VAL A 79 12.66 12.84 0.59
CA VAL A 79 14.04 12.89 0.09
C VAL A 79 14.10 12.95 -1.43
N ASP A 80 13.00 12.60 -2.10
CA ASP A 80 12.90 12.66 -3.56
C ASP A 80 11.43 12.73 -4.00
N VAL A 81 11.19 13.17 -5.25
CA VAL A 81 9.87 13.19 -5.90
C VAL A 81 10.02 12.74 -7.35
N ILE A 82 9.38 11.62 -7.68
CA ILE A 82 9.37 11.07 -9.03
C ILE A 82 8.12 11.57 -9.75
N SER A 83 8.29 12.31 -10.83
CA SER A 83 7.17 12.84 -11.62
C SER A 83 6.86 11.92 -12.79
N VAL A 84 5.61 11.43 -12.86
CA VAL A 84 5.13 10.54 -13.90
C VAL A 84 4.29 11.32 -14.90
N SER A 85 4.75 11.40 -16.13
CA SER A 85 4.05 12.09 -17.21
C SER A 85 2.78 11.34 -17.65
N PRO A 86 1.74 12.06 -18.12
CA PRO A 86 0.57 11.44 -18.72
C PRO A 86 0.90 10.51 -19.89
N ALA A 87 0.01 9.57 -20.19
CA ALA A 87 0.15 8.66 -21.34
C ALA A 87 0.09 9.40 -22.69
N THR A 88 -0.65 10.51 -22.73
CA THR A 88 -0.84 11.34 -23.94
C THR A 88 -0.68 12.82 -23.62
N ALA A 89 -0.26 13.60 -24.59
CA ALA A 89 -0.19 15.05 -24.47
C ALA A 89 -1.58 15.63 -24.13
N GLY A 90 -1.63 16.50 -23.12
CA GLY A 90 -2.89 17.07 -22.60
C GLY A 90 -3.72 16.14 -21.72
N GLY A 91 -3.29 14.89 -21.52
CA GLY A 91 -3.88 13.97 -20.57
C GLY A 91 -3.46 14.24 -19.13
N VAL A 92 -3.91 13.39 -18.22
CA VAL A 92 -3.55 13.44 -16.79
C VAL A 92 -3.02 12.07 -16.35
N ALA A 93 -1.95 12.06 -15.56
CA ALA A 93 -1.54 10.86 -14.83
C ALA A 93 -2.28 10.77 -13.50
N ARG A 94 -2.71 9.56 -13.13
CA ARG A 94 -3.36 9.25 -11.84
C ARG A 94 -2.85 7.92 -11.35
N LEU A 95 -2.09 7.93 -10.27
CA LEU A 95 -1.38 6.74 -9.82
C LEU A 95 -2.15 6.09 -8.66
N LEU A 96 -2.35 4.79 -8.77
CA LEU A 96 -2.92 3.93 -7.74
C LEU A 96 -1.82 3.09 -7.06
N GLY A 97 -2.11 1.85 -6.72
CA GLY A 97 -1.21 0.97 -5.99
C GLY A 97 0.15 0.75 -6.65
N MET A 98 1.09 0.31 -5.84
CA MET A 98 2.48 0.09 -6.23
C MET A 98 3.05 -1.17 -5.61
N ILE A 99 4.08 -1.73 -6.25
CA ILE A 99 4.97 -2.74 -5.66
C ILE A 99 6.41 -2.46 -6.05
N PHE A 100 7.32 -2.48 -5.08
CA PHE A 100 8.76 -2.44 -5.34
C PHE A 100 9.31 -3.85 -5.51
N VAL A 101 10.03 -4.09 -6.60
CA VAL A 101 10.67 -5.37 -6.87
C VAL A 101 12.19 -5.15 -6.89
N PRO A 102 12.94 -5.75 -5.95
CA PRO A 102 14.38 -5.61 -5.88
C PRO A 102 15.06 -5.99 -7.20
N GLY A 103 15.97 -5.13 -7.68
CA GLY A 103 16.67 -5.31 -8.95
C GLY A 103 15.86 -4.94 -10.21
N GLU A 104 14.56 -4.72 -10.10
CA GLU A 104 13.72 -4.34 -11.24
C GLU A 104 13.20 -2.89 -11.14
N GLY A 105 12.85 -2.42 -9.93
CA GLY A 105 12.32 -1.08 -9.68
C GLY A 105 10.90 -1.08 -9.15
N LEU A 106 10.22 0.06 -9.30
CA LEU A 106 8.87 0.29 -8.80
C LEU A 106 7.84 0.08 -9.93
N TYR A 107 6.86 -0.77 -9.69
CA TYR A 107 5.71 -0.92 -10.58
C TYR A 107 4.54 -0.12 -10.03
N VAL A 108 3.80 0.57 -10.90
CA VAL A 108 2.69 1.44 -10.51
C VAL A 108 1.56 1.40 -11.54
N GLY A 109 0.31 1.40 -11.07
CA GLY A 109 -0.89 1.55 -11.88
C GLY A 109 -1.16 3.02 -12.21
N ASP A 110 -1.37 3.35 -13.49
CA ASP A 110 -1.78 4.67 -13.95
C ASP A 110 -3.19 4.57 -14.57
N ILE A 111 -4.20 4.88 -13.77
CA ILE A 111 -5.61 4.90 -14.20
C ILE A 111 -5.87 5.99 -15.25
N GLY A 112 -5.15 7.12 -15.17
CA GLY A 112 -5.28 8.20 -16.17
C GLY A 112 -4.84 7.79 -17.57
N GLY A 113 -3.92 6.82 -17.67
CA GLY A 113 -3.41 6.27 -18.91
C GLY A 113 -3.88 4.84 -19.22
N GLY A 114 -4.62 4.18 -18.31
CA GLY A 114 -5.03 2.78 -18.45
C GLY A 114 -3.84 1.83 -18.63
N ARG A 115 -2.77 2.03 -17.86
CA ARG A 115 -1.49 1.36 -18.08
C ARG A 115 -0.78 0.98 -16.77
N VAL A 116 0.08 -0.01 -16.87
CA VAL A 116 1.05 -0.36 -15.81
C VAL A 116 2.42 0.14 -16.25
N LEU A 117 3.08 0.85 -15.33
CA LEU A 117 4.43 1.40 -15.53
C LEU A 117 5.44 0.65 -14.67
N ARG A 118 6.68 0.57 -15.17
CA ARG A 118 7.87 0.26 -14.38
C ARG A 118 8.75 1.50 -14.33
N ILE A 119 9.18 1.88 -13.14
CA ILE A 119 9.99 3.06 -12.87
C ILE A 119 11.34 2.63 -12.31
N ASP A 120 12.42 3.05 -12.92
CA ASP A 120 13.75 3.03 -12.32
C ASP A 120 13.83 4.17 -11.29
N VAL A 121 13.82 3.81 -10.00
CA VAL A 121 13.76 4.79 -8.91
C VAL A 121 15.00 5.66 -8.79
N ARG A 122 16.12 5.25 -9.42
CA ARG A 122 17.38 6.00 -9.40
C ARG A 122 17.46 7.05 -10.52
N THR A 123 16.91 6.75 -11.69
CA THR A 123 16.96 7.63 -12.88
C THR A 123 15.63 8.31 -13.16
N HIS A 124 14.55 7.91 -12.45
CA HIS A 124 13.16 8.30 -12.69
C HIS A 124 12.61 7.90 -14.07
N ALA A 125 13.34 7.08 -14.81
CA ALA A 125 12.89 6.61 -16.11
C ALA A 125 11.67 5.69 -15.95
N ALA A 126 10.55 6.09 -16.56
CA ALA A 126 9.31 5.31 -16.56
C ALA A 126 9.13 4.62 -17.92
N SER A 127 8.78 3.34 -17.92
CA SER A 127 8.44 2.55 -19.09
C SER A 127 7.09 1.88 -18.93
N THR A 128 6.24 1.94 -19.96
CA THR A 128 4.96 1.23 -19.98
C THR A 128 5.23 -0.25 -20.26
N ILE A 129 4.75 -1.14 -19.38
CA ILE A 129 4.91 -2.60 -19.51
C ILE A 129 3.63 -3.30 -19.96
N ALA A 130 2.46 -2.69 -19.72
CA ALA A 130 1.17 -3.19 -20.19
C ALA A 130 0.16 -2.05 -20.28
N THR A 131 -0.83 -2.18 -21.16
CA THR A 131 -1.90 -1.21 -21.43
C THR A 131 -3.25 -1.92 -21.54
N GLY A 132 -4.34 -1.15 -21.65
CA GLY A 132 -5.68 -1.68 -21.83
C GLY A 132 -6.43 -1.94 -20.53
N PHE A 133 -5.97 -1.34 -19.42
CA PHE A 133 -6.64 -1.38 -18.11
C PHE A 133 -7.71 -0.28 -18.01
N GLY A 134 -8.75 -0.56 -17.23
CA GLY A 134 -9.72 0.44 -16.82
C GLY A 134 -9.22 1.24 -15.61
N ALA A 135 -8.85 0.54 -14.56
CA ALA A 135 -8.27 1.10 -13.33
C ALA A 135 -7.27 0.10 -12.71
N PRO A 136 -6.03 0.02 -13.25
CA PRO A 136 -5.01 -0.87 -12.69
C PRO A 136 -4.66 -0.39 -11.28
N ASN A 137 -4.95 -1.24 -10.29
CA ASN A 137 -4.92 -0.84 -8.88
C ASN A 137 -3.79 -1.52 -8.11
N ALA A 138 -4.02 -2.66 -7.51
CA ALA A 138 -3.04 -3.31 -6.66
C ALA A 138 -2.18 -4.33 -7.40
N PHE A 139 -1.06 -4.68 -6.79
CA PHE A 139 -0.07 -5.61 -7.33
C PHE A 139 0.26 -6.73 -6.36
N ALA A 140 0.46 -7.93 -6.90
CA ALA A 140 1.11 -9.04 -6.23
C ALA A 140 2.15 -9.67 -7.18
N ARG A 141 3.14 -10.38 -6.64
CA ARG A 141 4.13 -11.10 -7.43
C ARG A 141 4.19 -12.55 -6.99
N ASP A 142 4.18 -13.48 -7.94
CA ASP A 142 4.35 -14.90 -7.65
C ASP A 142 5.83 -15.33 -7.70
N ARG A 143 6.14 -16.56 -7.21
CA ARG A 143 7.50 -17.11 -7.21
C ARG A 143 8.06 -17.34 -8.62
N ALA A 144 7.20 -17.45 -9.63
CA ALA A 144 7.61 -17.54 -11.03
C ALA A 144 7.99 -16.19 -11.64
N GLY A 145 7.81 -15.10 -10.88
CA GLY A 145 8.14 -13.74 -11.30
C GLY A 145 7.05 -13.08 -12.14
N ASN A 146 5.84 -13.65 -12.22
CA ASN A 146 4.73 -12.96 -12.86
C ASN A 146 4.22 -11.83 -11.93
N LEU A 147 3.89 -10.70 -12.53
CA LEU A 147 3.21 -9.61 -11.86
C LEU A 147 1.69 -9.77 -12.05
N TRP A 148 0.95 -9.70 -10.96
CA TRP A 148 -0.50 -9.79 -10.93
C TRP A 148 -1.06 -8.42 -10.59
N VAL A 149 -2.05 -7.99 -11.36
CA VAL A 149 -2.63 -6.64 -11.28
C VAL A 149 -4.14 -6.75 -11.18
N SER A 150 -4.75 -6.14 -10.17
CA SER A 150 -6.20 -5.94 -10.14
C SER A 150 -6.58 -4.79 -11.05
N ASP A 151 -7.69 -4.93 -11.75
CA ASP A 151 -8.31 -3.88 -12.56
C ASP A 151 -9.70 -3.60 -12.02
N SER A 152 -9.83 -2.50 -11.27
CA SER A 152 -11.00 -2.24 -10.44
C SER A 152 -12.28 -1.98 -11.22
N PHE A 153 -12.21 -1.38 -12.41
CA PHE A 153 -13.42 -1.04 -13.18
C PHE A 153 -14.01 -2.25 -13.90
N PRO A 154 -13.25 -3.08 -14.62
CA PRO A 154 -13.81 -4.29 -15.22
C PRO A 154 -13.95 -5.46 -14.22
N GLY A 155 -13.39 -5.36 -13.01
CA GLY A 155 -13.39 -6.46 -12.03
C GLY A 155 -12.56 -7.65 -12.48
N THR A 156 -11.38 -7.39 -13.04
CA THR A 156 -10.50 -8.45 -13.57
C THR A 156 -9.16 -8.50 -12.84
N ILE A 157 -8.48 -9.63 -12.95
CA ILE A 157 -7.09 -9.80 -12.53
C ILE A 157 -6.26 -10.09 -13.77
N THR A 158 -5.21 -9.31 -14.00
CA THR A 158 -4.30 -9.50 -15.14
C THR A 158 -2.96 -10.02 -14.65
N ARG A 159 -2.51 -11.13 -15.20
CA ARG A 159 -1.13 -11.61 -15.05
C ARG A 159 -0.27 -11.02 -16.17
N ILE A 160 0.86 -10.44 -15.80
CA ILE A 160 1.92 -9.98 -16.71
C ILE A 160 3.14 -10.89 -16.48
N ALA A 161 3.48 -11.72 -17.46
CA ALA A 161 4.64 -12.59 -17.37
C ALA A 161 5.96 -11.79 -17.47
N PRO A 162 7.10 -12.34 -17.04
CA PRO A 162 8.42 -11.70 -17.23
C PRO A 162 8.75 -11.39 -18.70
N SER A 163 8.15 -12.13 -19.65
CA SER A 163 8.26 -11.84 -21.09
C SER A 163 7.43 -10.65 -21.56
N GLY A 164 6.59 -10.05 -20.70
CA GLY A 164 5.62 -9.02 -21.03
C GLY A 164 4.27 -9.56 -21.55
N ALA A 165 4.11 -10.88 -21.70
CA ALA A 165 2.85 -11.46 -22.14
C ALA A 165 1.79 -11.32 -21.04
N THR A 166 0.57 -10.89 -21.43
CA THR A 166 -0.55 -10.66 -20.51
C THR A 166 -1.60 -11.77 -20.63
N THR A 167 -2.24 -12.10 -19.50
CA THR A 167 -3.41 -13.00 -19.44
C THR A 167 -4.43 -12.40 -18.48
N VAL A 168 -5.67 -12.25 -18.93
CA VAL A 168 -6.77 -11.67 -18.12
C VAL A 168 -7.64 -12.78 -17.55
N PHE A 169 -7.95 -12.71 -16.26
CA PHE A 169 -8.88 -13.56 -15.54
C PHE A 169 -10.06 -12.70 -15.09
N ALA A 170 -11.28 -13.07 -15.49
CA ALA A 170 -12.49 -12.32 -15.22
C ALA A 170 -13.38 -13.05 -14.20
N TYR A 171 -13.86 -12.30 -13.21
CA TYR A 171 -14.80 -12.75 -12.20
C TYR A 171 -15.93 -11.71 -12.09
N PRO A 172 -16.79 -11.61 -13.13
CA PRO A 172 -17.73 -10.50 -13.26
C PRO A 172 -18.82 -10.49 -12.19
N THR A 173 -19.09 -11.60 -11.54
CA THR A 173 -20.05 -11.68 -10.44
C THR A 173 -19.45 -11.21 -9.12
N GLU A 174 -18.20 -11.60 -8.85
CA GLU A 174 -17.56 -11.42 -7.54
C GLU A 174 -16.76 -10.11 -7.47
N LEU A 175 -16.06 -9.75 -8.54
CA LEU A 175 -15.05 -8.68 -8.52
C LEU A 175 -15.42 -7.42 -9.30
N ALA A 176 -16.50 -7.43 -10.08
CA ALA A 176 -16.94 -6.21 -10.76
C ALA A 176 -17.54 -5.19 -9.77
N PRO A 177 -17.37 -3.89 -10.02
CA PRO A 177 -18.04 -2.86 -9.22
C PRO A 177 -19.56 -3.01 -9.30
N VAL A 178 -20.25 -2.47 -8.32
CA VAL A 178 -21.71 -2.50 -8.24
C VAL A 178 -22.24 -1.11 -8.53
N ASP A 179 -23.24 -1.01 -9.42
CA ASP A 179 -23.88 0.27 -9.74
C ASP A 179 -24.49 0.89 -8.49
N GLY A 180 -24.17 2.17 -8.25
CA GLY A 180 -24.67 2.93 -7.11
C GLY A 180 -23.83 2.80 -5.83
N GLU A 181 -22.84 1.94 -5.80
CA GLU A 181 -21.85 1.91 -4.71
C GLU A 181 -20.86 3.08 -4.82
N ASN A 182 -20.38 3.55 -3.67
CA ASN A 182 -19.42 4.64 -3.60
C ASN A 182 -18.38 4.37 -2.51
N PRO A 183 -17.11 4.14 -2.86
CA PRO A 183 -16.56 4.18 -4.23
C PRO A 183 -16.96 2.96 -5.10
N PRO A 184 -17.09 3.13 -6.43
CA PRO A 184 -17.49 2.05 -7.34
C PRO A 184 -16.28 1.17 -7.75
N PHE A 185 -15.34 0.96 -6.88
CA PHE A 185 -14.18 0.12 -7.14
C PHE A 185 -14.48 -1.34 -6.85
N GLY A 186 -14.29 -2.21 -7.86
CA GLY A 186 -14.38 -3.66 -7.74
C GLY A 186 -13.12 -4.27 -7.14
N ALA A 187 -12.45 -5.14 -7.91
CA ALA A 187 -11.17 -5.75 -7.52
C ALA A 187 -10.15 -4.67 -7.13
N ASN A 188 -9.64 -4.75 -5.91
CA ASN A 188 -8.70 -3.78 -5.35
C ASN A 188 -7.46 -4.49 -4.79
N GLY A 189 -7.15 -4.41 -3.51
CA GLY A 189 -5.97 -4.98 -2.89
C GLY A 189 -5.70 -6.44 -3.27
N LEU A 190 -4.45 -6.80 -3.56
CA LEU A 190 -4.00 -8.13 -3.93
C LEU A 190 -2.88 -8.63 -3.02
N ALA A 191 -2.96 -9.88 -2.56
CA ALA A 191 -1.86 -10.54 -1.87
C ALA A 191 -1.92 -12.06 -2.06
N PHE A 192 -0.79 -12.70 -2.31
CA PHE A 192 -0.68 -14.16 -2.20
C PHE A 192 -0.54 -14.57 -0.73
N ASP A 193 -1.11 -15.71 -0.36
CA ASP A 193 -0.74 -16.39 0.88
C ASP A 193 0.71 -16.88 0.83
N GLY A 194 1.29 -17.19 1.99
CA GLY A 194 2.70 -17.57 2.10
C GLY A 194 3.11 -18.80 1.27
N ASP A 195 2.15 -19.68 0.98
CA ASP A 195 2.37 -20.93 0.22
C ASP A 195 1.99 -20.78 -1.26
N GLU A 196 1.44 -19.66 -1.67
CA GLU A 196 0.90 -19.41 -3.02
C GLU A 196 -0.18 -20.42 -3.44
N HIS A 197 -1.02 -20.84 -2.51
CA HIS A 197 -2.20 -21.65 -2.84
C HIS A 197 -3.38 -20.77 -3.25
N PHE A 198 -3.43 -19.54 -2.75
CA PHE A 198 -4.50 -18.60 -3.04
C PHE A 198 -3.96 -17.19 -3.30
N LEU A 199 -4.60 -16.50 -4.24
CA LEU A 199 -4.54 -15.05 -4.38
C LEU A 199 -5.75 -14.44 -3.67
N TYR A 200 -5.51 -13.59 -2.67
CA TYR A 200 -6.56 -12.86 -1.97
C TYR A 200 -6.80 -11.52 -2.68
N VAL A 201 -8.08 -11.14 -2.74
CA VAL A 201 -8.54 -9.94 -3.43
C VAL A 201 -9.51 -9.20 -2.54
N ALA A 202 -9.19 -7.94 -2.19
CA ALA A 202 -10.15 -7.03 -1.59
C ALA A 202 -11.15 -6.54 -2.65
N MET A 203 -12.41 -6.41 -2.27
CA MET A 203 -13.50 -5.94 -3.11
C MET A 203 -14.18 -4.76 -2.42
N THR A 204 -13.83 -3.55 -2.83
CA THR A 204 -14.17 -2.31 -2.12
C THR A 204 -15.67 -2.06 -2.08
N ALA A 205 -16.36 -2.15 -3.22
CA ALA A 205 -17.77 -1.80 -3.33
C ALA A 205 -18.74 -2.74 -2.56
N ARG A 206 -18.25 -3.85 -2.03
CA ARG A 206 -19.08 -4.82 -1.27
C ARG A 206 -18.53 -5.18 0.10
N ASP A 207 -17.46 -4.50 0.54
CA ASP A 207 -16.84 -4.76 1.85
C ASP A 207 -16.41 -6.22 2.00
N GLN A 208 -15.77 -6.78 0.99
CA GLN A 208 -15.47 -8.21 0.93
C GLN A 208 -13.99 -8.46 0.70
N VAL A 209 -13.52 -9.60 1.18
CA VAL A 209 -12.27 -10.22 0.72
C VAL A 209 -12.61 -11.57 0.13
N PHE A 210 -12.19 -11.79 -1.10
CA PHE A 210 -12.23 -13.09 -1.77
C PHE A 210 -10.87 -13.76 -1.75
N ARG A 211 -10.86 -15.07 -1.94
CA ARG A 211 -9.65 -15.83 -2.28
C ARG A 211 -9.90 -16.66 -3.54
N ILE A 212 -8.91 -16.68 -4.41
CA ILE A 212 -8.94 -17.37 -5.70
C ILE A 212 -7.87 -18.45 -5.66
N ALA A 213 -8.25 -19.70 -5.95
CA ALA A 213 -7.29 -20.79 -6.03
C ALA A 213 -6.21 -20.50 -7.07
N TYR A 214 -4.95 -20.67 -6.70
CA TYR A 214 -3.80 -20.42 -7.56
C TYR A 214 -3.02 -21.69 -7.80
N GLN A 215 -2.65 -21.95 -9.05
CA GLN A 215 -1.79 -23.08 -9.40
C GLN A 215 -0.99 -22.76 -10.68
N GLY A 216 0.35 -22.79 -10.57
CA GLY A 216 1.24 -22.74 -11.72
C GLY A 216 1.04 -21.54 -12.65
N GLY A 217 0.78 -20.36 -12.12
CA GLY A 217 0.55 -19.14 -12.90
C GLY A 217 -0.87 -19.01 -13.46
N SER A 218 -1.84 -19.78 -12.93
CA SER A 218 -3.24 -19.72 -13.33
C SER A 218 -4.15 -19.54 -12.12
N LEU A 219 -5.23 -18.79 -12.30
CA LEU A 219 -6.30 -18.59 -11.30
C LEU A 219 -7.46 -19.55 -11.63
N GLY A 220 -8.02 -20.14 -10.58
CA GLY A 220 -9.13 -21.10 -10.64
C GLY A 220 -10.40 -20.58 -9.95
N ALA A 221 -10.99 -21.42 -9.10
CA ALA A 221 -12.21 -21.10 -8.40
C ALA A 221 -12.03 -19.94 -7.41
N ILE A 222 -12.98 -19.02 -7.39
CA ILE A 222 -13.09 -17.91 -6.43
C ILE A 222 -14.06 -18.29 -5.31
N SER A 223 -13.77 -17.88 -4.08
CA SER A 223 -14.65 -18.06 -2.92
C SER A 223 -14.57 -16.87 -1.99
N LEU A 224 -15.68 -16.54 -1.35
CA LEU A 224 -15.71 -15.51 -0.32
C LEU A 224 -14.88 -15.97 0.88
N PHE A 225 -13.88 -15.16 1.27
CA PHE A 225 -13.09 -15.38 2.46
C PHE A 225 -13.70 -14.68 3.67
N LYS A 226 -14.08 -13.41 3.50
CA LYS A 226 -14.69 -12.61 4.56
C LYS A 226 -15.67 -11.59 3.99
N GLN A 227 -16.85 -11.50 4.62
CA GLN A 227 -17.79 -10.39 4.48
C GLN A 227 -17.52 -9.39 5.58
N GLY A 228 -17.39 -8.14 5.22
CA GLY A 228 -17.32 -7.01 6.14
C GLY A 228 -18.67 -6.55 6.64
N THR A 229 -18.67 -5.48 7.42
CA THR A 229 -19.86 -4.85 8.00
C THR A 229 -19.78 -3.35 7.79
N ASN A 230 -20.86 -2.75 7.32
CA ASN A 230 -20.96 -1.29 7.15
C ASN A 230 -20.62 -0.57 8.47
N GLY A 231 -19.73 0.40 8.43
CA GLY A 231 -19.18 1.12 9.58
C GLY A 231 -18.23 0.32 10.48
N GLY A 232 -17.79 -0.86 10.04
CA GLY A 232 -16.89 -1.74 10.79
C GLY A 232 -15.81 -2.37 9.94
N ALA A 233 -15.30 -3.52 10.37
CA ALA A 233 -14.23 -4.21 9.69
C ALA A 233 -14.55 -4.46 8.21
N LEU A 234 -13.63 -4.12 7.33
CA LEU A 234 -13.69 -4.25 5.87
C LEU A 234 -14.63 -3.25 5.16
N ASP A 235 -15.21 -2.26 5.85
CA ASP A 235 -16.01 -1.22 5.20
C ASP A 235 -15.12 -0.42 4.22
N GLY A 236 -15.37 -0.57 2.92
CA GLY A 236 -14.47 -0.08 1.88
C GLY A 236 -13.14 -0.84 1.85
N ALA A 237 -13.16 -2.19 1.86
CA ALA A 237 -11.95 -3.02 1.80
C ALA A 237 -11.05 -2.64 0.63
N ASP A 238 -9.80 -2.22 0.91
CA ASP A 238 -8.87 -1.64 -0.05
C ASP A 238 -7.53 -2.41 -0.06
N GLY A 239 -6.39 -1.77 0.17
CA GLY A 239 -5.09 -2.43 0.19
C GLY A 239 -5.00 -3.54 1.25
N ILE A 240 -4.32 -4.64 0.91
CA ILE A 240 -4.15 -5.80 1.79
C ILE A 240 -2.70 -6.30 1.80
N ALA A 241 -2.27 -6.84 2.95
CA ALA A 241 -0.98 -7.53 3.07
C ALA A 241 -1.02 -8.58 4.19
N PHE A 242 -0.23 -9.65 4.03
CA PHE A 242 -0.08 -10.68 5.05
C PHE A 242 1.08 -10.42 6.00
N ASP A 243 0.94 -10.88 7.25
CA ASP A 243 2.09 -11.12 8.12
C ASP A 243 2.60 -12.57 7.98
N VAL A 244 3.74 -12.87 8.61
CA VAL A 244 4.39 -14.20 8.52
C VAL A 244 3.59 -15.32 9.21
N GLU A 245 2.59 -14.99 10.05
CA GLU A 245 1.69 -15.95 10.69
C GLU A 245 0.42 -16.19 9.85
N GLY A 246 0.35 -15.57 8.67
CA GLY A 246 -0.79 -15.68 7.76
C GLY A 246 -1.99 -14.85 8.17
N ASN A 247 -1.83 -13.86 9.04
CA ASN A 247 -2.89 -12.89 9.30
C ASN A 247 -2.93 -11.84 8.18
N LEU A 248 -4.13 -11.55 7.70
CA LEU A 248 -4.36 -10.59 6.61
C LEU A 248 -4.75 -9.22 7.20
N TYR A 249 -3.94 -8.23 6.91
CA TYR A 249 -4.21 -6.82 7.22
C TYR A 249 -4.96 -6.21 6.05
N VAL A 250 -6.06 -5.50 6.33
CA VAL A 250 -6.96 -4.92 5.34
C VAL A 250 -7.19 -3.46 5.69
N CYS A 251 -6.86 -2.55 4.79
CA CYS A 251 -7.31 -1.16 4.88
C CYS A 251 -8.82 -1.10 4.65
N SER A 252 -9.56 -0.51 5.58
CA SER A 252 -11.01 -0.30 5.52
C SER A 252 -11.23 1.20 5.40
N ASN A 253 -11.26 1.69 4.14
CA ASN A 253 -11.12 3.12 3.85
C ASN A 253 -12.35 3.96 4.24
N GLN A 254 -13.53 3.35 4.38
CA GLN A 254 -14.76 4.04 4.78
C GLN A 254 -14.98 4.05 6.30
N SER A 255 -14.34 3.13 7.05
CA SER A 255 -14.39 3.06 8.52
C SER A 255 -13.12 3.57 9.21
N ASP A 256 -12.16 4.12 8.46
CA ASP A 256 -10.92 4.71 8.99
C ASP A 256 -10.12 3.75 9.87
N GLU A 257 -9.92 2.51 9.39
CA GLU A 257 -9.20 1.50 10.15
C GLU A 257 -8.33 0.58 9.28
N VAL A 258 -7.44 -0.14 9.95
CA VAL A 258 -6.80 -1.34 9.42
C VAL A 258 -7.30 -2.52 10.24
N ALA A 259 -8.13 -3.36 9.63
CA ALA A 259 -8.61 -4.61 10.23
C ALA A 259 -7.61 -5.74 10.03
N VAL A 260 -7.50 -6.66 10.99
CA VAL A 260 -6.63 -7.84 10.88
C VAL A 260 -7.48 -9.10 10.98
N LEU A 261 -7.39 -9.93 9.95
CA LEU A 261 -8.07 -11.21 9.87
C LEU A 261 -7.10 -12.36 10.15
N SER A 262 -7.51 -13.31 10.97
CA SER A 262 -6.78 -14.57 11.14
C SER A 262 -6.82 -15.42 9.85
N PRO A 263 -6.02 -16.48 9.74
CA PRO A 263 -6.10 -17.43 8.61
C PRO A 263 -7.48 -18.07 8.41
N SER A 264 -8.32 -18.07 9.44
CA SER A 264 -9.72 -18.54 9.36
C SER A 264 -10.75 -17.45 8.99
N GLY A 265 -10.31 -16.19 8.80
CA GLY A 265 -11.19 -15.05 8.48
C GLY A 265 -11.85 -14.41 9.70
N ALA A 266 -11.45 -14.75 10.94
CA ALA A 266 -11.93 -14.05 12.12
C ALA A 266 -11.19 -12.69 12.26
N VAL A 267 -11.92 -11.61 12.57
CA VAL A 267 -11.33 -10.33 12.96
C VAL A 267 -10.64 -10.50 14.31
N ILE A 268 -9.33 -10.27 14.38
CA ILE A 268 -8.53 -10.45 15.60
C ILE A 268 -7.92 -9.14 16.11
N ALA A 269 -7.90 -8.08 15.31
CA ALA A 269 -7.52 -6.74 15.72
C ALA A 269 -8.11 -5.69 14.77
N GLU A 270 -8.27 -4.47 15.26
CA GLU A 270 -8.64 -3.28 14.51
C GLU A 270 -7.78 -2.13 15.01
N TYR A 271 -7.08 -1.47 14.09
CA TYR A 271 -6.24 -0.30 14.36
C TYR A 271 -6.92 0.93 13.76
N ARG A 272 -7.17 1.97 14.57
CA ARG A 272 -7.89 3.19 14.12
C ARG A 272 -7.08 4.47 14.36
N GLY A 273 -6.22 4.50 15.37
CA GLY A 273 -5.59 5.70 15.88
C GLY A 273 -6.59 6.63 16.61
N THR A 274 -6.11 7.77 17.07
CA THR A 274 -6.96 8.74 17.79
C THR A 274 -6.51 10.17 17.52
N GLY A 275 -7.45 11.11 17.45
CA GLY A 275 -7.16 12.52 17.23
C GLY A 275 -6.39 12.76 15.94
N ALA A 276 -5.28 13.50 16.00
CA ALA A 276 -4.45 13.79 14.83
C ALA A 276 -3.76 12.54 14.23
N ASN A 277 -3.67 11.46 15.01
CA ASN A 277 -3.08 10.19 14.59
C ASN A 277 -4.14 9.17 14.11
N ALA A 278 -5.43 9.53 14.06
CA ALA A 278 -6.43 8.68 13.44
C ALA A 278 -6.13 8.50 11.95
N PHE A 279 -6.45 7.32 11.42
CA PHE A 279 -6.50 7.14 9.97
C PHE A 279 -7.54 8.07 9.34
N ASN A 280 -7.38 8.35 8.07
CA ASN A 280 -8.32 9.15 7.28
C ASN A 280 -8.40 8.55 5.88
N SER A 281 -9.32 7.64 5.67
CA SER A 281 -9.48 6.84 4.46
C SER A 281 -8.19 6.08 4.11
N PRO A 282 -7.73 5.13 4.96
CA PRO A 282 -6.54 4.32 4.68
C PRO A 282 -6.75 3.51 3.41
N ALA A 283 -5.89 3.71 2.40
CA ALA A 283 -6.03 3.08 1.09
C ALA A 283 -5.12 1.85 0.92
N SER A 284 -3.84 2.01 1.17
CA SER A 284 -2.86 0.93 0.99
C SER A 284 -1.93 0.79 2.19
N LEU A 285 -1.34 -0.39 2.34
CA LEU A 285 -0.39 -0.65 3.42
C LEU A 285 0.80 -1.48 2.94
N VAL A 286 1.96 -1.26 3.58
CA VAL A 286 3.18 -2.03 3.34
C VAL A 286 3.90 -2.30 4.64
N PHE A 287 4.45 -3.52 4.76
CA PHE A 287 5.31 -3.90 5.87
C PHE A 287 6.79 -3.63 5.58
N ARG A 288 7.49 -3.15 6.61
CA ARG A 288 8.94 -3.19 6.70
C ARG A 288 9.34 -3.79 8.05
N GLY A 289 9.68 -5.05 8.06
CA GLY A 289 9.80 -5.80 9.30
C GLY A 289 8.47 -5.88 10.04
N ARG A 290 8.40 -5.35 11.26
CA ARG A 290 7.16 -5.23 12.05
C ARG A 290 6.49 -3.85 11.91
N GLN A 291 7.14 -2.90 11.25
CA GLN A 291 6.57 -1.59 11.02
C GLN A 291 5.63 -1.66 9.81
N VAL A 292 4.41 -1.20 9.99
CA VAL A 292 3.40 -1.04 8.92
C VAL A 292 3.33 0.43 8.57
N TYR A 293 3.38 0.74 7.30
CA TYR A 293 3.15 2.07 6.75
C TYR A 293 1.85 2.05 5.97
N VAL A 294 1.03 3.07 6.12
CA VAL A 294 -0.31 3.18 5.55
C VAL A 294 -0.44 4.50 4.83
N SER A 295 -0.99 4.51 3.63
CA SER A 295 -1.37 5.73 2.93
C SER A 295 -2.78 6.16 3.37
N ASP A 296 -2.90 7.40 3.85
CA ASP A 296 -4.17 8.02 4.25
C ASP A 296 -4.66 8.95 3.14
N LEU A 297 -5.56 8.44 2.32
CA LEU A 297 -6.08 9.09 1.11
C LEU A 297 -6.87 10.38 1.40
N ALA A 298 -7.47 10.49 2.59
CA ALA A 298 -8.30 11.61 3.03
C ALA A 298 -9.47 11.93 2.06
N LEU A 299 -10.03 10.90 1.41
CA LEU A 299 -11.01 11.07 0.34
C LEU A 299 -12.38 11.49 0.85
N PHE A 300 -12.84 10.90 1.98
CA PHE A 300 -14.23 11.06 2.41
C PHE A 300 -14.43 12.18 3.42
N HIS A 301 -13.43 12.46 4.26
CA HIS A 301 -13.58 13.39 5.39
C HIS A 301 -12.78 14.68 5.24
N GLY A 302 -11.99 14.81 4.15
CA GLY A 302 -11.04 15.91 3.99
C GLY A 302 -9.97 15.90 5.10
N GLY A 303 -9.15 16.94 5.19
CA GLY A 303 -8.10 17.03 6.19
C GLY A 303 -6.72 16.68 5.65
N PRO A 304 -5.72 16.42 6.53
CA PRO A 304 -4.35 16.14 6.10
C PRO A 304 -4.26 14.88 5.27
N GLN A 305 -3.62 14.98 4.13
CA GLN A 305 -3.25 13.87 3.27
C GLN A 305 -1.86 13.41 3.68
N LYS A 306 -1.75 12.24 4.27
CA LYS A 306 -0.55 11.85 5.01
C LYS A 306 -0.24 10.36 4.84
N LEU A 307 0.88 9.96 5.39
CA LEU A 307 1.12 8.57 5.72
C LEU A 307 0.96 8.38 7.23
N SER A 308 0.51 7.20 7.60
CA SER A 308 0.45 6.75 8.99
C SER A 308 1.31 5.51 9.17
N THR A 309 1.67 5.22 10.42
CA THR A 309 2.49 4.06 10.75
C THR A 309 2.10 3.47 12.09
N PHE A 310 2.27 2.17 12.24
CA PHE A 310 2.13 1.48 13.52
C PHE A 310 3.01 0.22 13.55
N LYS A 311 3.30 -0.28 14.74
CA LYS A 311 4.07 -1.51 14.92
C LYS A 311 3.13 -2.70 15.06
N ALA A 312 3.23 -3.66 14.16
CA ALA A 312 2.47 -4.92 14.22
C ALA A 312 3.09 -5.92 15.22
N PRO A 313 2.30 -6.88 15.74
CA PRO A 313 2.83 -7.97 16.58
C PRO A 313 3.83 -8.84 15.83
N ASN A 314 3.60 -9.11 14.55
CA ASN A 314 4.45 -9.93 13.69
C ASN A 314 5.08 -9.10 12.59
N ARG A 315 6.12 -9.60 11.95
CA ARG A 315 6.67 -9.01 10.72
C ARG A 315 5.79 -9.35 9.53
N GLY A 316 5.80 -8.49 8.51
CA GLY A 316 5.11 -8.74 7.26
C GLY A 316 5.70 -9.94 6.52
N ALA A 317 4.86 -10.64 5.79
CA ALA A 317 5.29 -11.63 4.80
C ALA A 317 5.98 -10.92 3.62
N PRO A 318 6.94 -11.55 2.95
CA PRO A 318 7.57 -10.99 1.76
C PRO A 318 6.53 -10.74 0.66
N LEU A 319 6.45 -9.52 0.14
CA LEU A 319 5.61 -9.18 -1.02
C LEU A 319 6.16 -9.76 -2.33
N VAL A 320 7.46 -9.98 -2.36
CA VAL A 320 8.18 -10.59 -3.48
C VAL A 320 8.86 -11.83 -2.93
N PRO A 321 8.39 -13.03 -3.30
CA PRO A 321 9.02 -14.27 -2.88
C PRO A 321 10.48 -14.32 -3.33
N SER A 322 11.38 -14.77 -2.44
CA SER A 322 12.77 -15.01 -2.83
C SER A 322 12.81 -16.16 -3.84
N ALA A 323 13.46 -15.92 -4.99
CA ALA A 323 13.76 -17.01 -5.92
C ALA A 323 14.76 -17.95 -5.24
N GLY A 324 14.32 -19.10 -4.70
CA GLY A 324 15.24 -20.14 -4.26
C GLY A 324 15.01 -20.82 -2.92
N GLU A 325 13.88 -20.65 -2.23
CA GLU A 325 13.55 -21.51 -1.07
C GLU A 325 12.38 -22.45 -1.39
N GLY A 326 12.62 -23.34 -2.33
CA GLY A 326 11.70 -24.41 -2.69
C GLY A 326 12.48 -25.69 -2.94
N SER A 327 12.62 -26.50 -1.91
CA SER A 327 12.97 -27.92 -2.04
C SER A 327 12.23 -28.74 -1.02
#